data_8833a0bf3f4716c696bd5cb87207d4ba
#
_entry.id   8833a0bf3f4716c696bd5cb87207d4ba
#
_cell.length_a   1.000
_cell.length_b   1.000
_cell.length_c   1.000
_cell.angle_alpha   90.00
_cell.angle_beta   90.00
_cell.angle_gamma   90.00
#
_symmetry.space_group_name_H-M   'P 1'
#
loop_
_entity.id
_entity.type
_entity.pdbx_description
1 polymer ?
#
loop_
_entity_poly.entity_id
_entity_poly.type
_entity_poly.pdbx_seq_one_letter_code
_entity_poly.pdbx_strand_id
1 'polypeptide(L)'
;MQIEASPPSGNSSTIEKYDLSKKAYVLVLHHYEFKNKEHNRSGSMQDMVQIKKVLTDFRTDTLKIHSNLSLKSVQRAMDEVSTKDFSKNSCLIVFIMSHGDTKDTIMAYDGEMYSFQTDVVEKCTMNATLKGKPKIFVIQACRGDAEIQTDATRKIISDKKDIVTFQKFHKHQQSPQHYKNDLYSVI
;
A
#
# COMPACT_ATOMS: atom_id res chain seq x y z
N MET A 1 5.25 -62.27 -9.50
CA MET A 1 6.13 -61.11 -9.37
C MET A 1 5.26 -59.87 -9.45
N GLN A 2 4.79 -59.39 -8.31
CA GLN A 2 3.91 -58.20 -8.22
C GLN A 2 4.79 -57.00 -7.96
N ILE A 3 4.68 -55.97 -8.80
CA ILE A 3 5.35 -54.68 -8.64
C ILE A 3 4.37 -53.77 -7.92
N GLU A 4 4.61 -53.57 -6.62
CA GLU A 4 3.89 -52.54 -5.88
C GLU A 4 4.42 -51.15 -6.29
N ALA A 5 3.54 -50.35 -6.89
CA ALA A 5 3.80 -48.93 -7.14
C ALA A 5 3.64 -48.14 -5.84
N SER A 6 4.72 -47.54 -5.35
CA SER A 6 4.71 -46.60 -4.26
C SER A 6 3.83 -45.40 -4.60
N PRO A 7 2.97 -44.90 -3.69
CA PRO A 7 2.19 -43.70 -3.95
C PRO A 7 3.10 -42.46 -4.01
N PRO A 8 2.77 -41.48 -4.85
CA PRO A 8 3.55 -40.27 -4.94
C PRO A 8 3.49 -39.50 -3.60
N SER A 9 4.66 -39.15 -3.09
CA SER A 9 4.80 -38.29 -1.92
C SER A 9 4.19 -36.93 -2.21
N GLY A 10 2.98 -36.71 -1.71
CA GLY A 10 2.31 -35.42 -1.77
C GLY A 10 3.15 -34.39 -0.99
N ASN A 11 3.68 -33.39 -1.70
CA ASN A 11 4.18 -32.17 -1.10
C ASN A 11 3.00 -31.49 -0.38
N SER A 12 2.84 -31.74 0.89
CA SER A 12 2.00 -30.95 1.77
C SER A 12 2.63 -29.56 1.82
N SER A 13 2.13 -28.65 0.99
CA SER A 13 2.43 -27.23 1.13
C SER A 13 1.82 -26.78 2.45
N THR A 14 2.62 -26.75 3.50
CA THR A 14 2.22 -26.16 4.78
C THR A 14 1.91 -24.70 4.52
N ILE A 15 0.63 -24.35 4.58
CA ILE A 15 0.18 -22.95 4.53
C ILE A 15 0.78 -22.26 5.75
N GLU A 16 1.79 -21.42 5.52
CA GLU A 16 2.36 -20.60 6.59
C GLU A 16 1.28 -19.64 7.10
N LYS A 17 0.96 -19.74 8.39
CA LYS A 17 0.02 -18.87 9.05
C LYS A 17 0.77 -17.72 9.71
N TYR A 18 0.31 -16.48 9.47
CA TYR A 18 0.83 -15.32 10.17
C TYR A 18 0.22 -15.20 11.57
N ASP A 19 1.04 -14.83 12.54
CA ASP A 19 0.56 -14.46 13.88
C ASP A 19 0.00 -13.02 13.83
N LEU A 20 -1.32 -12.89 13.82
CA LEU A 20 -2.04 -11.62 13.87
C LEU A 20 -2.58 -11.29 15.26
N SER A 21 -2.04 -11.90 16.31
CA SER A 21 -2.47 -11.65 17.70
C SER A 21 -2.17 -10.23 18.18
N LYS A 22 -1.10 -9.63 17.67
CA LYS A 22 -0.73 -8.24 17.95
C LYS A 22 -1.46 -7.27 17.03
N LYS A 23 -1.39 -5.99 17.36
CA LYS A 23 -2.00 -4.93 16.56
C LYS A 23 -1.14 -4.57 15.33
N ALA A 24 -1.78 -4.04 14.29
CA ALA A 24 -1.11 -3.52 13.12
C ALA A 24 -0.48 -2.14 13.38
N TYR A 25 0.64 -1.86 12.72
CA TYR A 25 1.13 -0.50 12.54
C TYR A 25 0.66 0.02 11.18
N VAL A 26 0.03 1.19 11.16
CA VAL A 26 -0.50 1.80 9.93
C VAL A 26 0.20 3.11 9.65
N LEU A 27 0.76 3.23 8.46
CA LEU A 27 1.35 4.46 7.92
C LEU A 27 0.50 4.95 6.74
N VAL A 28 0.20 6.24 6.72
CA VAL A 28 -0.51 6.89 5.60
C VAL A 28 0.36 8.01 5.05
N LEU A 29 0.70 7.93 3.77
CA LEU A 29 1.28 9.02 2.98
C LEU A 29 0.15 9.65 2.16
N HIS A 30 -0.35 10.80 2.60
CA HIS A 30 -1.52 11.45 2.03
C HIS A 30 -1.14 12.78 1.37
N HIS A 31 -1.04 12.78 0.04
CA HIS A 31 -0.79 13.96 -0.76
C HIS A 31 -2.11 14.42 -1.39
N TYR A 32 -2.61 15.56 -0.99
CA TYR A 32 -3.87 16.16 -1.48
C TYR A 32 -3.72 17.62 -1.88
N GLU A 33 -2.72 18.31 -1.33
CA GLU A 33 -2.28 19.62 -1.78
C GLU A 33 -0.88 19.49 -2.36
N PHE A 34 -0.59 20.29 -3.37
CA PHE A 34 0.69 20.32 -4.07
C PHE A 34 1.19 21.76 -4.21
N LYS A 35 2.50 21.93 -4.39
CA LYS A 35 3.11 23.23 -4.65
C LYS A 35 2.48 23.89 -5.88
N ASN A 36 2.29 23.13 -6.96
CA ASN A 36 1.41 23.52 -8.07
C ASN A 36 -0.03 23.17 -7.71
N LYS A 37 -0.88 24.20 -7.51
CA LYS A 37 -2.27 24.04 -7.08
C LYS A 37 -3.16 23.31 -8.10
N GLU A 38 -2.78 23.25 -9.37
CA GLU A 38 -3.49 22.50 -10.40
C GLU A 38 -3.49 20.99 -10.13
N HIS A 39 -2.51 20.51 -9.37
CA HIS A 39 -2.43 19.11 -8.94
C HIS A 39 -3.20 18.81 -7.65
N ASN A 40 -3.91 19.79 -7.06
CA ASN A 40 -4.67 19.55 -5.85
C ASN A 40 -5.77 18.51 -6.09
N ARG A 41 -5.90 17.55 -5.16
CA ARG A 41 -6.85 16.43 -5.24
C ARG A 41 -8.10 16.75 -4.41
N SER A 42 -9.11 17.33 -5.08
CA SER A 42 -10.44 17.52 -4.48
C SER A 42 -11.07 16.18 -4.13
N GLY A 43 -11.66 16.06 -2.95
CA GLY A 43 -12.30 14.81 -2.50
C GLY A 43 -11.38 13.84 -1.74
N SER A 44 -10.07 14.00 -1.77
CA SER A 44 -9.13 13.13 -1.07
C SER A 44 -9.32 13.07 0.46
N MET A 45 -9.93 14.11 1.03
CA MET A 45 -10.28 14.12 2.46
C MET A 45 -11.40 13.14 2.80
N GLN A 46 -12.36 12.90 1.88
CA GLN A 46 -13.39 11.87 2.05
C GLN A 46 -12.79 10.47 2.11
N ASP A 47 -11.78 10.19 1.28
CA ASP A 47 -11.06 8.92 1.31
C ASP A 47 -10.40 8.70 2.68
N MET A 48 -9.79 9.76 3.26
CA MET A 48 -9.22 9.67 4.60
C MET A 48 -10.25 9.39 5.69
N VAL A 49 -11.46 9.92 5.58
CA VAL A 49 -12.57 9.62 6.51
C VAL A 49 -12.91 8.13 6.44
N GLN A 50 -13.00 7.56 5.24
CA GLN A 50 -13.29 6.13 5.05
C GLN A 50 -12.15 5.25 5.59
N ILE A 51 -10.90 5.58 5.29
CA ILE A 51 -9.74 4.84 5.82
C ILE A 51 -9.76 4.83 7.35
N LYS A 52 -9.97 5.99 7.98
CA LYS A 52 -10.06 6.07 9.45
C LYS A 52 -11.20 5.22 10.01
N LYS A 53 -12.37 5.21 9.35
CA LYS A 53 -13.52 4.40 9.77
C LYS A 53 -13.19 2.91 9.72
N VAL A 54 -12.62 2.43 8.61
CA VAL A 54 -12.22 1.02 8.47
C VAL A 54 -11.17 0.63 9.52
N LEU A 55 -10.18 1.51 9.74
CA LEU A 55 -9.11 1.24 10.70
C LEU A 55 -9.57 1.26 12.16
N THR A 56 -10.73 1.85 12.46
CA THR A 56 -11.33 1.79 13.81
C THR A 56 -11.72 0.35 14.16
N ASP A 57 -12.24 -0.40 13.18
CA ASP A 57 -12.64 -1.80 13.35
C ASP A 57 -11.45 -2.76 13.23
N PHE A 58 -10.36 -2.32 12.62
CA PHE A 58 -9.13 -3.08 12.48
C PHE A 58 -8.24 -2.88 13.73
N ARG A 59 -7.66 -3.96 14.25
CA ARG A 59 -6.82 -3.91 15.46
C ARG A 59 -5.53 -3.11 15.22
N THR A 60 -5.67 -1.78 15.14
CA THR A 60 -4.57 -0.85 14.89
C THR A 60 -3.97 -0.37 16.22
N ASP A 61 -2.65 -0.43 16.34
CA ASP A 61 -1.90 0.12 17.47
C ASP A 61 -1.53 1.58 17.23
N THR A 62 -0.94 1.82 16.07
CA THR A 62 -0.48 3.15 15.67
C THR A 62 -1.03 3.49 14.29
N LEU A 63 -1.66 4.65 14.18
CA LEU A 63 -2.03 5.28 12.92
C LEU A 63 -1.18 6.54 12.75
N LYS A 64 -0.13 6.46 11.94
CA LYS A 64 0.75 7.60 11.62
C LYS A 64 0.36 8.16 10.26
N ILE A 65 -0.13 9.39 10.25
CA ILE A 65 -0.54 10.08 9.02
C ILE A 65 0.46 11.18 8.71
N HIS A 66 1.01 11.16 7.52
CA HIS A 66 1.82 12.23 6.95
C HIS A 66 1.08 12.86 5.78
N SER A 67 0.87 14.17 5.85
CA SER A 67 0.17 14.93 4.80
C SER A 67 1.15 15.82 4.05
N ASN A 68 1.04 15.80 2.71
CA ASN A 68 1.70 16.74 1.80
C ASN A 68 3.22 16.82 2.02
N LEU A 69 3.88 15.66 2.17
CA LEU A 69 5.33 15.59 2.33
C LEU A 69 6.03 15.92 1.01
N SER A 70 7.13 16.68 1.07
CA SER A 70 8.09 16.81 -0.03
C SER A 70 8.83 15.48 -0.25
N LEU A 71 9.46 15.29 -1.41
CA LEU A 71 10.27 14.12 -1.71
C LEU A 71 11.26 13.78 -0.59
N LYS A 72 12.05 14.77 -0.16
CA LYS A 72 13.02 14.60 0.93
C LYS A 72 12.36 14.15 2.24
N SER A 73 11.15 14.63 2.52
CA SER A 73 10.42 14.27 3.74
C SER A 73 9.81 12.89 3.64
N VAL A 74 9.35 12.45 2.44
CA VAL A 74 8.93 11.06 2.19
C VAL A 74 10.09 10.11 2.44
N GLN A 75 11.26 10.38 1.85
CA GLN A 75 12.45 9.55 2.03
C GLN A 75 12.83 9.43 3.50
N ARG A 76 12.85 10.55 4.24
CA ARG A 76 13.10 10.51 5.68
C ARG A 76 12.08 9.67 6.45
N ALA A 77 10.79 9.82 6.15
CA ALA A 77 9.75 9.02 6.80
C ALA A 77 9.93 7.52 6.52
N MET A 78 10.36 7.14 5.33
CA MET A 78 10.63 5.75 4.98
C MET A 78 11.96 5.23 5.57
N ASP A 79 12.96 6.09 5.73
CA ASP A 79 14.18 5.75 6.48
C ASP A 79 13.87 5.48 7.96
N GLU A 80 12.96 6.25 8.58
CA GLU A 80 12.46 5.97 9.92
C GLU A 80 11.77 4.58 9.98
N VAL A 81 10.98 4.22 8.98
CA VAL A 81 10.35 2.88 8.89
C VAL A 81 11.41 1.79 8.79
N SER A 82 12.47 1.99 8.00
CA SER A 82 13.51 0.98 7.80
C SER A 82 14.27 0.62 9.08
N THR A 83 14.29 1.51 10.07
CA THR A 83 15.04 1.35 11.33
C THR A 83 14.15 1.17 12.57
N LYS A 84 12.83 1.41 12.45
CA LYS A 84 11.88 1.30 13.55
C LYS A 84 11.76 -0.13 14.06
N ASP A 85 11.61 -0.30 15.38
CA ASP A 85 11.26 -1.61 15.97
C ASP A 85 9.75 -1.88 15.83
N PHE A 86 9.40 -2.93 15.08
CA PHE A 86 8.05 -3.47 14.93
C PHE A 86 7.82 -4.77 15.69
N SER A 87 8.65 -5.12 16.65
CA SER A 87 8.51 -6.38 17.43
C SER A 87 7.15 -6.52 18.10
N LYS A 88 6.52 -5.40 18.48
CA LYS A 88 5.20 -5.32 19.09
C LYS A 88 4.02 -5.32 18.10
N ASN A 89 4.29 -5.30 16.80
CA ASN A 89 3.26 -5.27 15.75
C ASN A 89 3.23 -6.59 14.99
N SER A 90 2.03 -7.01 14.57
CA SER A 90 1.82 -8.23 13.75
C SER A 90 2.04 -7.99 12.27
N CYS A 91 1.79 -6.77 11.79
CA CYS A 91 1.95 -6.40 10.39
C CYS A 91 2.20 -4.89 10.23
N LEU A 92 2.66 -4.52 9.04
CA LEU A 92 2.74 -3.15 8.57
C LEU A 92 1.72 -2.94 7.45
N ILE A 93 0.92 -1.87 7.53
CA ILE A 93 0.02 -1.44 6.47
C ILE A 93 0.43 -0.04 6.04
N VAL A 94 0.65 0.16 4.75
CA VAL A 94 1.02 1.47 4.18
C VAL A 94 -0.04 1.89 3.17
N PHE A 95 -0.73 2.98 3.46
CA PHE A 95 -1.60 3.66 2.50
C PHE A 95 -0.83 4.76 1.80
N ILE A 96 -0.94 4.84 0.48
CA ILE A 96 -0.36 5.92 -0.32
C ILE A 96 -1.46 6.51 -1.20
N MET A 97 -1.70 7.80 -1.04
CA MET A 97 -2.73 8.54 -1.77
C MET A 97 -2.10 9.76 -2.42
N SER A 98 -1.99 9.77 -3.75
CA SER A 98 -1.36 10.84 -4.52
C SER A 98 -1.72 10.75 -6.00
N HIS A 99 -1.06 11.58 -6.82
CA HIS A 99 -0.88 11.32 -8.24
C HIS A 99 0.25 10.33 -8.46
N GLY A 100 0.20 9.62 -9.56
CA GLY A 100 1.24 8.67 -9.96
C GLY A 100 1.42 8.67 -11.47
N ASP A 101 2.49 8.01 -11.93
CA ASP A 101 2.82 7.85 -13.34
C ASP A 101 2.99 6.37 -13.71
N THR A 102 3.08 6.08 -15.01
CA THR A 102 3.19 4.73 -15.60
C THR A 102 4.37 3.91 -15.10
N LYS A 103 5.40 4.55 -14.59
CA LYS A 103 6.65 3.94 -14.10
C LYS A 103 6.63 3.53 -12.62
N ASP A 104 5.45 3.34 -12.01
CA ASP A 104 5.31 3.11 -10.56
C ASP A 104 5.94 4.21 -9.69
N THR A 105 5.93 5.43 -10.20
CA THR A 105 6.35 6.62 -9.47
C THR A 105 5.16 7.38 -8.93
N ILE A 106 5.37 8.04 -7.80
CA ILE A 106 4.34 8.73 -7.03
C ILE A 106 4.79 10.17 -6.80
N MET A 107 3.86 11.12 -6.97
CA MET A 107 4.16 12.55 -6.84
C MET A 107 4.15 12.96 -5.36
N ALA A 108 5.22 13.61 -4.94
CA ALA A 108 5.32 14.29 -3.64
C ALA A 108 4.74 15.72 -3.72
N TYR A 109 4.56 16.37 -2.57
CA TYR A 109 4.01 17.73 -2.47
C TYR A 109 4.72 18.77 -3.36
N ASP A 110 6.04 18.69 -3.47
CA ASP A 110 6.89 19.60 -4.24
C ASP A 110 6.86 19.35 -5.75
N GLY A 111 6.12 18.33 -6.22
CA GLY A 111 6.02 17.91 -7.61
C GLY A 111 7.09 16.91 -8.02
N GLU A 112 8.06 16.62 -7.15
CA GLU A 112 9.07 15.60 -7.37
C GLU A 112 8.45 14.19 -7.26
N MET A 113 9.05 13.23 -7.98
CA MET A 113 8.56 11.86 -8.03
C MET A 113 9.42 10.92 -7.18
N TYR A 114 8.79 10.02 -6.44
CA TYR A 114 9.49 8.93 -5.74
C TYR A 114 9.02 7.57 -6.25
N SER A 115 9.91 6.60 -6.19
CA SER A 115 9.63 5.23 -6.62
C SER A 115 8.92 4.45 -5.53
N PHE A 116 7.77 3.87 -5.87
CA PHE A 116 7.09 2.95 -4.95
C PHE A 116 7.99 1.77 -4.56
N GLN A 117 8.70 1.19 -5.54
CA GLN A 117 9.54 0.02 -5.28
C GLN A 117 10.74 0.36 -4.39
N THR A 118 11.55 1.37 -4.78
CA THR A 118 12.83 1.63 -4.09
C THR A 118 12.67 2.50 -2.85
N ASP A 119 11.81 3.54 -2.90
CA ASP A 119 11.64 4.46 -1.79
C ASP A 119 10.67 3.96 -0.71
N VAL A 120 9.77 2.98 -1.05
CA VAL A 120 8.79 2.47 -0.09
C VAL A 120 8.98 0.98 0.20
N VAL A 121 8.81 0.10 -0.80
CA VAL A 121 8.82 -1.36 -0.56
C VAL A 121 10.16 -1.83 -0.04
N GLU A 122 11.27 -1.40 -0.65
CA GLU A 122 12.61 -1.82 -0.22
C GLU A 122 12.92 -1.34 1.20
N LYS A 123 12.56 -0.12 1.56
CA LYS A 123 12.73 0.41 2.93
C LYS A 123 11.97 -0.43 3.96
N CYS A 124 10.75 -0.88 3.65
CA CYS A 124 9.99 -1.76 4.52
C CYS A 124 10.60 -3.17 4.60
N THR A 125 11.12 -3.70 3.50
CA THR A 125 11.70 -5.05 3.46
C THR A 125 13.09 -5.14 4.08
N MET A 126 13.83 -4.05 4.11
CA MET A 126 15.12 -3.97 4.80
C MET A 126 14.99 -4.05 6.33
N ASN A 127 13.81 -3.77 6.87
CA ASN A 127 13.60 -3.80 8.32
C ASN A 127 13.54 -5.25 8.84
N ALA A 128 14.55 -5.63 9.61
CA ALA A 128 14.69 -6.98 10.16
C ALA A 128 13.52 -7.38 11.06
N THR A 129 12.89 -6.43 11.78
CA THR A 129 11.77 -6.69 12.69
C THR A 129 10.44 -6.92 11.97
N LEU A 130 10.39 -6.65 10.65
CA LEU A 130 9.27 -6.97 9.74
C LEU A 130 9.46 -8.29 8.98
N LYS A 131 10.57 -8.99 9.17
CA LYS A 131 10.79 -10.30 8.55
C LYS A 131 9.73 -11.29 9.02
N GLY A 132 9.09 -12.01 8.07
CA GLY A 132 8.02 -12.96 8.36
C GLY A 132 6.70 -12.33 8.81
N LYS A 133 6.54 -11.02 8.68
CA LYS A 133 5.29 -10.31 8.97
C LYS A 133 4.68 -9.76 7.69
N PRO A 134 3.34 -9.76 7.54
CA PRO A 134 2.69 -9.17 6.39
C PRO A 134 3.03 -7.67 6.23
N LYS A 135 3.36 -7.28 5.01
CA LYS A 135 3.52 -5.89 4.57
C LYS A 135 2.48 -5.62 3.50
N ILE A 136 1.46 -4.83 3.84
CA ILE A 136 0.30 -4.56 3.01
C ILE A 136 0.40 -3.13 2.50
N PHE A 137 0.39 -2.96 1.19
CA PHE A 137 0.43 -1.66 0.53
C PHE A 137 -0.89 -1.41 -0.18
N VAL A 138 -1.52 -0.28 0.12
CA VAL A 138 -2.76 0.17 -0.53
C VAL A 138 -2.46 1.49 -1.23
N ILE A 139 -2.48 1.48 -2.57
CA ILE A 139 -2.08 2.62 -3.38
C ILE A 139 -3.28 3.16 -4.14
N GLN A 140 -3.59 4.42 -3.91
CA GLN A 140 -4.53 5.21 -4.69
C GLN A 140 -3.75 6.28 -5.45
N ALA A 141 -3.25 5.91 -6.62
CA ALA A 141 -2.51 6.79 -7.52
C ALA A 141 -2.82 6.46 -8.98
N CYS A 142 -3.00 7.47 -9.81
CA CYS A 142 -3.20 7.27 -11.24
C CYS A 142 -1.91 6.75 -11.87
N ARG A 143 -2.04 5.95 -12.94
CA ARG A 143 -0.92 5.55 -13.80
C ARG A 143 -1.03 6.24 -15.14
N GLY A 144 -0.80 7.54 -15.26
CA GLY A 144 -0.76 8.26 -16.53
C GLY A 144 -1.82 7.81 -17.55
N ASP A 145 -1.66 8.15 -18.83
CA ASP A 145 -2.59 7.85 -19.93
C ASP A 145 -2.54 6.42 -20.48
N ALA A 146 -1.98 5.45 -19.77
CA ALA A 146 -2.07 4.06 -20.19
C ALA A 146 -3.56 3.64 -20.18
N GLU A 147 -4.11 3.32 -21.35
CA GLU A 147 -5.48 2.85 -21.55
C GLU A 147 -5.80 1.63 -20.67
N ILE A 148 -6.36 1.91 -19.51
CA ILE A 148 -7.00 0.88 -18.70
C ILE A 148 -8.49 1.12 -18.80
N GLN A 149 -9.18 0.19 -19.50
CA GLN A 149 -10.60 0.30 -19.86
C GLN A 149 -11.58 0.16 -18.70
N THR A 150 -11.13 -0.04 -17.46
CA THR A 150 -12.03 -0.21 -16.30
C THR A 150 -11.40 0.33 -15.02
N ASP A 151 -12.22 0.86 -14.10
CA ASP A 151 -11.86 1.09 -12.69
C ASP A 151 -11.56 -0.25 -12.02
N ALA A 152 -10.35 -0.76 -12.18
CA ALA A 152 -9.95 -2.05 -11.68
C ALA A 152 -9.02 -1.89 -10.47
N THR A 153 -9.38 -2.55 -9.39
CA THR A 153 -8.45 -2.79 -8.29
C THR A 153 -7.58 -3.98 -8.67
N ARG A 154 -6.28 -3.78 -8.80
CA ARG A 154 -5.34 -4.86 -9.07
C ARG A 154 -4.67 -5.30 -7.77
N LYS A 155 -4.87 -6.57 -7.41
CA LYS A 155 -4.04 -7.24 -6.40
C LYS A 155 -2.75 -7.68 -7.08
N ILE A 156 -1.63 -7.11 -6.69
CA ILE A 156 -0.30 -7.56 -7.11
C ILE A 156 0.26 -8.41 -5.98
N ILE A 157 0.36 -9.71 -6.19
CA ILE A 157 1.10 -10.58 -5.30
C ILE A 157 2.57 -10.46 -5.74
N SER A 158 3.39 -9.90 -4.88
CA SER A 158 4.83 -9.86 -5.11
C SER A 158 5.41 -11.28 -4.98
N ASP A 159 6.37 -11.65 -5.83
CA ASP A 159 7.20 -12.85 -5.64
C ASP A 159 8.02 -12.79 -4.35
N LYS A 160 8.11 -11.63 -3.72
CA LYS A 160 8.71 -11.46 -2.41
C LYS A 160 7.72 -11.93 -1.33
N LYS A 161 8.14 -12.89 -0.55
CA LYS A 161 7.40 -13.42 0.60
C LYS A 161 6.88 -12.29 1.49
N ASP A 162 5.66 -12.41 1.98
CA ASP A 162 5.02 -11.52 2.94
C ASP A 162 4.61 -10.12 2.41
N ILE A 163 4.55 -9.89 1.08
CA ILE A 163 4.12 -8.62 0.50
C ILE A 163 2.81 -8.78 -0.25
N VAL A 164 1.85 -7.90 0.04
CA VAL A 164 0.59 -7.77 -0.70
C VAL A 164 0.41 -6.30 -1.09
N THR A 165 0.14 -6.04 -2.36
CA THR A 165 -0.12 -4.69 -2.86
C THR A 165 -1.50 -4.64 -3.50
N PHE A 166 -2.32 -3.69 -3.07
CA PHE A 166 -3.58 -3.32 -3.70
C PHE A 166 -3.38 -1.95 -4.35
N GLN A 167 -3.67 -1.86 -5.64
CA GLN A 167 -3.55 -0.61 -6.38
C GLN A 167 -4.85 -0.30 -7.08
N LYS A 168 -5.42 0.89 -6.82
CA LYS A 168 -6.60 1.40 -7.49
C LYS A 168 -6.18 2.42 -8.54
N PHE A 169 -6.73 2.27 -9.74
CA PHE A 169 -6.50 3.17 -10.86
C PHE A 169 -7.74 4.04 -11.07
N HIS A 170 -7.59 5.35 -11.18
CA HIS A 170 -8.64 6.26 -11.60
C HIS A 170 -8.38 6.74 -13.02
N LYS A 171 -9.41 6.71 -13.87
CA LYS A 171 -9.39 7.49 -15.11
C LYS A 171 -9.41 8.98 -14.76
N HIS A 172 -8.63 9.76 -15.46
CA HIS A 172 -8.73 11.21 -15.43
C HIS A 172 -10.06 11.59 -16.10
N GLN A 173 -11.17 11.67 -15.32
CA GLN A 173 -12.39 12.29 -15.78
C GLN A 173 -12.41 13.75 -15.30
N GLN A 174 -12.36 14.65 -16.28
CA GLN A 174 -12.76 16.04 -16.10
C GLN A 174 -14.28 16.10 -15.88
N SER A 175 -14.76 15.82 -14.67
CA SER A 175 -16.07 16.29 -14.19
C SER A 175 -16.28 15.99 -12.70
N PRO A 176 -16.89 16.92 -11.92
CA PRO A 176 -16.95 16.83 -10.46
C PRO A 176 -18.14 16.04 -9.92
N GLN A 177 -18.71 15.10 -10.64
CA GLN A 177 -19.91 14.39 -10.17
C GLN A 177 -19.70 12.89 -10.19
N HIS A 178 -19.70 12.28 -9.01
CA HIS A 178 -19.78 10.86 -8.64
C HIS A 178 -18.57 10.27 -7.90
N TYR A 179 -18.24 10.85 -6.74
CA TYR A 179 -17.47 10.13 -5.73
C TYR A 179 -18.45 9.49 -4.73
N LYS A 180 -18.96 8.30 -5.04
CA LYS A 180 -19.67 7.46 -4.07
C LYS A 180 -19.07 6.05 -4.06
N ASN A 181 -18.51 5.66 -2.92
CA ASN A 181 -18.39 4.29 -2.42
C ASN A 181 -17.35 3.32 -2.98
N ASP A 182 -16.16 3.76 -3.36
CA ASP A 182 -15.25 2.83 -4.04
C ASP A 182 -14.14 2.19 -3.18
N LEU A 183 -13.94 2.65 -1.94
CA LEU A 183 -12.90 2.07 -1.06
C LEU A 183 -13.30 0.77 -0.38
N TYR A 184 -14.59 0.47 -0.28
CA TYR A 184 -15.10 -0.74 0.41
C TYR A 184 -14.80 -2.05 -0.32
N SER A 185 -14.39 -2.01 -1.59
CA SER A 185 -14.08 -3.21 -2.36
C SER A 185 -12.64 -3.72 -2.18
N VAL A 186 -11.80 -3.02 -1.42
CA VAL A 186 -10.36 -3.28 -1.32
C VAL A 186 -9.94 -3.80 0.06
N ILE A 187 -10.82 -3.69 1.08
CA ILE A 187 -10.49 -4.07 2.47
C ILE A 187 -11.44 -5.14 2.98
#